data_53254dce81ee322cc46d7eb688d98fa8
#
_entry.id   53254dce81ee322cc46d7eb688d98fa8
#
_cell.length_a   1.000
_cell.length_b   1.000
_cell.length_c   1.000
_cell.angle_alpha   90.00
_cell.angle_beta   90.00
_cell.angle_gamma   90.00
#
_symmetry.space_group_name_H-M   'P 1'
#
loop_
_entity.id
_entity.type
_entity.pdbx_description
1 polymer ?
#
loop_
_entity_poly.entity_id
_entity_poly.type
_entity_poly.pdbx_seq_one_letter_code
_entity_poly.pdbx_strand_id
1 'polypeptide(L)'
;MFETIKEEIQVVFERDPAARSVLETVLTCPGFQAILVHRFNHWLWNQKLFLLARLSAHLVRFLTGIEIHPGATIGRRFFIDHGMGIVIGETSEIGDDCSIYHGVTLGGTTWQKGKRHPTLENNVVVGAGAKILGPVTIGAGARIGCNAVVVKDIPMGATVVGVPGHIVVKKDDMDKTAQREAMAKRIGFDAYAERKDMQDPIQNALDSILDHMHKVDEELSEIKDRLKKP
;
A
#
# COMPACT_ATOMS: atom_id res chain seq x y z
N MET A 1 -22.10 13.53 -7.84
CA MET A 1 -22.54 12.19 -7.42
C MET A 1 -22.42 11.16 -8.55
N PHE A 2 -23.12 11.31 -9.69
CA PHE A 2 -23.04 10.30 -10.77
C PHE A 2 -21.63 10.14 -11.37
N GLU A 3 -20.91 11.22 -11.59
CA GLU A 3 -19.53 11.14 -12.10
C GLU A 3 -18.59 10.45 -11.09
N THR A 4 -18.75 10.73 -9.81
CA THR A 4 -17.96 10.06 -8.75
C THR A 4 -18.20 8.55 -8.73
N ILE A 5 -19.46 8.11 -8.88
CA ILE A 5 -19.79 6.67 -8.93
C ILE A 5 -19.16 6.00 -10.15
N LYS A 6 -19.18 6.66 -11.31
CA LYS A 6 -18.52 6.13 -12.53
C LYS A 6 -17.01 5.96 -12.32
N GLU A 7 -16.35 6.94 -11.69
CA GLU A 7 -14.94 6.88 -11.38
C GLU A 7 -14.59 5.78 -10.38
N GLU A 8 -15.42 5.58 -9.34
CA GLU A 8 -15.25 4.48 -8.38
C GLU A 8 -15.45 3.10 -9.05
N ILE A 9 -16.32 2.99 -10.03
CA ILE A 9 -16.45 1.75 -10.84
C ILE A 9 -15.23 1.60 -11.74
N GLN A 10 -14.84 2.64 -12.44
CA GLN A 10 -13.73 2.60 -13.38
C GLN A 10 -12.43 2.19 -12.72
N VAL A 11 -12.13 2.70 -11.50
CA VAL A 11 -10.91 2.35 -10.78
C VAL A 11 -10.87 0.87 -10.40
N VAL A 12 -12.02 0.23 -10.15
CA VAL A 12 -12.09 -1.22 -9.92
C VAL A 12 -11.64 -1.97 -11.18
N PHE A 13 -12.17 -1.62 -12.35
CA PHE A 13 -11.75 -2.26 -13.61
C PHE A 13 -10.30 -2.02 -13.98
N GLU A 14 -9.72 -0.89 -13.56
CA GLU A 14 -8.31 -0.58 -13.81
C GLU A 14 -7.35 -1.35 -12.89
N ARG A 15 -7.80 -1.69 -11.66
CA ARG A 15 -6.91 -2.23 -10.61
C ARG A 15 -7.22 -3.67 -10.21
N ASP A 16 -8.41 -4.18 -10.55
CA ASP A 16 -8.80 -5.57 -10.31
C ASP A 16 -8.96 -6.32 -11.63
N PRO A 17 -7.96 -7.15 -12.01
CA PRO A 17 -8.05 -7.96 -13.23
C PRO A 17 -9.20 -8.99 -13.22
N ALA A 18 -9.77 -9.29 -12.04
CA ALA A 18 -10.87 -10.24 -11.91
C ALA A 18 -12.25 -9.60 -12.19
N ALA A 19 -12.33 -8.26 -12.25
CA ALA A 19 -13.59 -7.55 -12.50
C ALA A 19 -14.08 -7.78 -13.94
N ARG A 20 -15.29 -8.31 -14.10
CA ARG A 20 -15.85 -8.70 -15.43
C ARG A 20 -17.01 -7.83 -15.89
N SER A 21 -17.81 -7.30 -14.97
CA SER A 21 -18.97 -6.48 -15.31
C SER A 21 -19.32 -5.49 -14.20
N VAL A 22 -19.96 -4.38 -14.59
CA VAL A 22 -20.45 -3.36 -13.64
C VAL A 22 -21.40 -3.96 -12.61
N LEU A 23 -22.32 -4.83 -13.07
CA LEU A 23 -23.28 -5.48 -12.17
C LEU A 23 -22.58 -6.36 -11.13
N GLU A 24 -21.58 -7.12 -11.53
CA GLU A 24 -20.76 -7.94 -10.63
C GLU A 24 -20.05 -7.05 -9.61
N THR A 25 -19.35 -5.99 -10.04
CA THR A 25 -18.68 -5.04 -9.16
C THR A 25 -19.62 -4.44 -8.11
N VAL A 26 -20.79 -3.98 -8.53
CA VAL A 26 -21.78 -3.38 -7.61
C VAL A 26 -22.28 -4.38 -6.58
N LEU A 27 -22.50 -5.64 -6.96
CA LEU A 27 -23.10 -6.66 -6.09
C LEU A 27 -22.07 -7.41 -5.24
N THR A 28 -20.81 -7.53 -5.68
CA THR A 28 -19.83 -8.45 -5.06
C THR A 28 -18.53 -7.81 -4.62
N CYS A 29 -18.28 -6.53 -4.96
CA CYS A 29 -17.06 -5.84 -4.52
C CYS A 29 -17.30 -5.08 -3.19
N PRO A 30 -16.89 -5.63 -2.03
CA PRO A 30 -17.15 -5.01 -0.74
C PRO A 30 -16.46 -3.66 -0.59
N GLY A 31 -15.29 -3.48 -1.20
CA GLY A 31 -14.57 -2.19 -1.19
C GLY A 31 -15.37 -1.08 -1.87
N PHE A 32 -15.91 -1.36 -3.06
CA PHE A 32 -16.79 -0.42 -3.78
C PHE A 32 -18.03 -0.08 -2.95
N GLN A 33 -18.71 -1.10 -2.40
CA GLN A 33 -19.90 -0.90 -1.57
C GLN A 33 -19.62 -0.03 -0.34
N ALA A 34 -18.52 -0.29 0.36
CA ALA A 34 -18.13 0.46 1.54
C ALA A 34 -17.82 1.94 1.22
N ILE A 35 -17.12 2.21 0.11
CA ILE A 35 -16.81 3.58 -0.32
C ILE A 35 -18.08 4.32 -0.73
N LEU A 36 -18.95 3.68 -1.51
CA LEU A 36 -20.21 4.29 -1.96
C LEU A 36 -21.08 4.74 -0.78
N VAL A 37 -21.26 3.85 0.22
CA VAL A 37 -22.05 4.20 1.40
C VAL A 37 -21.30 5.19 2.30
N HIS A 38 -19.96 5.12 2.36
CA HIS A 38 -19.19 6.11 3.08
C HIS A 38 -19.40 7.54 2.52
N ARG A 39 -19.49 7.75 1.21
CA ARG A 39 -19.80 9.07 0.62
C ARG A 39 -21.10 9.65 1.19
N PHE A 40 -22.14 8.81 1.31
CA PHE A 40 -23.41 9.19 1.94
C PHE A 40 -23.27 9.43 3.45
N ASN A 41 -22.57 8.55 4.14
CA ASN A 41 -22.34 8.68 5.59
C ASN A 41 -21.54 9.95 5.95
N HIS A 42 -20.56 10.29 5.12
CA HIS A 42 -19.78 11.52 5.28
C HIS A 42 -20.65 12.77 5.06
N TRP A 43 -21.54 12.75 4.09
CA TRP A 43 -22.54 13.81 3.92
C TRP A 43 -23.44 13.96 5.14
N LEU A 44 -23.99 12.87 5.69
CA LEU A 44 -24.78 12.88 6.93
C LEU A 44 -23.97 13.46 8.10
N TRP A 45 -22.70 13.07 8.21
CA TRP A 45 -21.79 13.58 9.25
C TRP A 45 -21.63 15.09 9.17
N ASN A 46 -21.45 15.62 7.97
CA ASN A 46 -21.34 17.06 7.73
C ASN A 46 -22.65 17.83 7.98
N GLN A 47 -23.81 17.14 7.89
CA GLN A 47 -25.11 17.69 8.31
C GLN A 47 -25.34 17.54 9.83
N LYS A 48 -24.32 17.11 10.61
CA LYS A 48 -24.39 16.87 12.06
C LYS A 48 -25.38 15.75 12.47
N LEU A 49 -25.79 14.90 11.54
CA LEU A 49 -26.62 13.72 11.77
C LEU A 49 -25.75 12.54 12.22
N PHE A 50 -24.95 12.76 13.28
CA PHE A 50 -23.87 11.87 13.71
C PHE A 50 -24.36 10.46 14.02
N LEU A 51 -25.47 10.31 14.73
CA LEU A 51 -26.00 8.99 15.11
C LEU A 51 -26.39 8.19 13.86
N LEU A 52 -27.10 8.79 12.92
CA LEU A 52 -27.51 8.13 11.68
C LEU A 52 -26.29 7.71 10.82
N ALA A 53 -25.31 8.60 10.68
CA ALA A 53 -24.07 8.31 10.00
C ALA A 53 -23.32 7.13 10.63
N ARG A 54 -23.25 7.09 11.97
CA ARG A 54 -22.58 5.99 12.71
C ARG A 54 -23.33 4.67 12.62
N LEU A 55 -24.67 4.68 12.73
CA LEU A 55 -25.47 3.47 12.57
C LEU A 55 -25.37 2.87 11.17
N SER A 56 -25.44 3.71 10.13
CA SER A 56 -25.24 3.28 8.75
C SER A 56 -23.84 2.73 8.53
N ALA A 57 -22.78 3.40 9.01
CA ALA A 57 -21.42 2.90 8.93
C ALA A 57 -21.23 1.55 9.66
N HIS A 58 -21.89 1.37 10.81
CA HIS A 58 -21.85 0.10 11.54
C HIS A 58 -22.51 -1.05 10.76
N LEU A 59 -23.63 -0.79 10.09
CA LEU A 59 -24.30 -1.77 9.23
C LEU A 59 -23.39 -2.17 8.05
N VAL A 60 -22.75 -1.19 7.40
CA VAL A 60 -21.81 -1.46 6.30
C VAL A 60 -20.62 -2.29 6.75
N ARG A 61 -20.05 -1.97 7.93
CA ARG A 61 -19.01 -2.79 8.55
C ARG A 61 -19.44 -4.25 8.73
N PHE A 62 -20.67 -4.46 9.21
CA PHE A 62 -21.22 -5.81 9.41
C PHE A 62 -21.35 -6.57 8.07
N LEU A 63 -21.76 -5.89 6.99
CA LEU A 63 -21.98 -6.50 5.68
C LEU A 63 -20.69 -6.71 4.89
N THR A 64 -19.70 -5.81 5.03
CA THR A 64 -18.48 -5.78 4.19
C THR A 64 -17.21 -6.19 4.92
N GLY A 65 -17.23 -6.19 6.25
CA GLY A 65 -16.02 -6.32 7.08
C GLY A 65 -15.09 -5.11 7.06
N ILE A 66 -15.55 -3.98 6.48
CA ILE A 66 -14.76 -2.74 6.32
C ILE A 66 -15.32 -1.67 7.24
N GLU A 67 -14.51 -1.14 8.14
CA GLU A 67 -14.87 -0.03 9.01
C GLU A 67 -14.30 1.29 8.48
N ILE A 68 -15.19 2.21 8.08
CA ILE A 68 -14.83 3.58 7.73
C ILE A 68 -15.61 4.52 8.63
N HIS A 69 -14.91 5.32 9.43
CA HIS A 69 -15.58 6.32 10.27
C HIS A 69 -16.18 7.41 9.37
N PRO A 70 -17.45 7.83 9.59
CA PRO A 70 -18.11 8.84 8.74
C PRO A 70 -17.37 10.19 8.68
N GLY A 71 -16.57 10.52 9.70
CA GLY A 71 -15.76 11.74 9.72
C GLY A 71 -14.51 11.70 8.85
N ALA A 72 -14.08 10.52 8.38
CA ALA A 72 -12.91 10.40 7.52
C ALA A 72 -13.15 11.11 6.19
N THR A 73 -12.12 11.81 5.70
CA THR A 73 -12.15 12.46 4.39
C THR A 73 -11.43 11.57 3.37
N ILE A 74 -12.12 11.21 2.29
CA ILE A 74 -11.59 10.31 1.26
C ILE A 74 -11.71 11.00 -0.11
N GLY A 75 -10.59 11.12 -0.82
CA GLY A 75 -10.49 11.67 -2.17
C GLY A 75 -11.18 10.79 -3.23
N ARG A 76 -10.91 11.09 -4.49
CA ARG A 76 -11.51 10.41 -5.65
C ARG A 76 -10.72 9.15 -6.01
N ARG A 77 -11.39 8.19 -6.67
CA ARG A 77 -10.76 6.97 -7.20
C ARG A 77 -10.01 6.17 -6.14
N PHE A 78 -10.56 6.14 -4.92
CA PHE A 78 -10.01 5.34 -3.83
C PHE A 78 -10.37 3.87 -4.02
N PHE A 79 -9.38 3.00 -4.04
CA PHE A 79 -9.57 1.58 -4.28
C PHE A 79 -9.30 0.75 -3.03
N ILE A 80 -10.23 -0.12 -2.68
CA ILE A 80 -10.10 -1.12 -1.62
C ILE A 80 -10.15 -2.50 -2.24
N ASP A 81 -9.05 -3.23 -2.15
CA ASP A 81 -8.99 -4.62 -2.60
C ASP A 81 -9.26 -5.58 -1.43
N HIS A 82 -10.14 -6.57 -1.66
CA HIS A 82 -10.66 -7.52 -0.68
C HIS A 82 -11.39 -6.89 0.51
N GLY A 83 -10.78 -6.02 1.25
CA GLY A 83 -11.37 -5.12 2.25
C GLY A 83 -11.53 -5.68 3.65
N MET A 84 -11.66 -6.98 3.87
CA MET A 84 -11.91 -7.56 5.20
C MET A 84 -10.90 -7.07 6.23
N GLY A 85 -11.41 -6.58 7.39
CA GLY A 85 -10.59 -6.14 8.51
C GLY A 85 -9.91 -4.77 8.33
N ILE A 86 -10.31 -3.98 7.33
CA ILE A 86 -9.88 -2.59 7.21
C ILE A 86 -10.54 -1.75 8.30
N VAL A 87 -9.74 -0.83 8.89
CA VAL A 87 -10.22 0.18 9.82
C VAL A 87 -9.67 1.55 9.44
N ILE A 88 -10.55 2.49 9.09
CA ILE A 88 -10.23 3.89 8.79
C ILE A 88 -10.82 4.79 9.86
N GLY A 89 -9.96 5.40 10.68
CA GLY A 89 -10.35 6.21 11.83
C GLY A 89 -10.90 7.59 11.47
N GLU A 90 -11.55 8.25 12.44
CA GLU A 90 -12.33 9.48 12.29
C GLU A 90 -11.63 10.64 11.58
N THR A 91 -10.37 10.91 11.92
CA THR A 91 -9.63 12.05 11.39
C THR A 91 -8.62 11.65 10.32
N SER A 92 -8.83 10.48 9.69
CA SER A 92 -8.05 10.08 8.53
C SER A 92 -8.37 10.95 7.33
N GLU A 93 -7.34 11.31 6.58
CA GLU A 93 -7.45 12.01 5.32
C GLU A 93 -6.77 11.18 4.24
N ILE A 94 -7.48 10.89 3.17
CA ILE A 94 -6.97 10.06 2.07
C ILE A 94 -7.13 10.87 0.78
N GLY A 95 -6.03 11.07 0.09
CA GLY A 95 -5.98 11.77 -1.20
C GLY A 95 -6.57 10.94 -2.35
N ASP A 96 -6.41 11.48 -3.54
CA ASP A 96 -6.91 10.86 -4.76
C ASP A 96 -6.04 9.67 -5.19
N ASP A 97 -6.65 8.72 -5.91
CA ASP A 97 -5.98 7.57 -6.51
C ASP A 97 -5.23 6.64 -5.53
N CYS A 98 -5.58 6.65 -4.27
CA CYS A 98 -5.01 5.74 -3.28
C CYS A 98 -5.58 4.33 -3.40
N SER A 99 -4.77 3.33 -3.02
CA SER A 99 -5.17 1.91 -2.91
C SER A 99 -4.81 1.35 -1.56
N ILE A 100 -5.73 0.60 -0.94
CA ILE A 100 -5.44 -0.16 0.27
C ILE A 100 -5.97 -1.59 0.17
N TYR A 101 -5.31 -2.50 0.87
CA TYR A 101 -5.67 -3.91 0.89
C TYR A 101 -6.28 -4.31 2.23
N HIS A 102 -6.81 -5.55 2.30
CA HIS A 102 -7.41 -6.09 3.51
C HIS A 102 -6.52 -5.94 4.75
N GLY A 103 -7.14 -5.86 5.93
CA GLY A 103 -6.45 -5.78 7.21
C GLY A 103 -5.67 -4.49 7.49
N VAL A 104 -5.72 -3.50 6.59
CA VAL A 104 -5.08 -2.19 6.79
C VAL A 104 -5.77 -1.43 7.92
N THR A 105 -4.97 -0.78 8.79
CA THR A 105 -5.48 0.11 9.83
C THR A 105 -4.88 1.51 9.69
N LEU A 106 -5.73 2.52 9.54
CA LEU A 106 -5.39 3.92 9.70
C LEU A 106 -5.88 4.35 11.10
N GLY A 107 -5.00 4.17 12.10
CA GLY A 107 -5.34 4.24 13.52
C GLY A 107 -4.79 5.49 14.22
N GLY A 108 -5.39 5.83 15.35
CA GLY A 108 -4.89 6.86 16.26
C GLY A 108 -3.97 6.30 17.32
N THR A 109 -3.10 7.15 17.89
CA THR A 109 -2.18 6.81 18.99
C THR A 109 -2.47 7.59 20.27
N THR A 110 -3.54 8.40 20.30
CA THR A 110 -3.92 9.21 21.45
C THR A 110 -5.43 9.18 21.70
N TRP A 111 -5.84 9.37 22.95
CA TRP A 111 -7.22 9.52 23.39
C TRP A 111 -7.75 10.97 23.27
N GLN A 112 -6.89 11.91 22.90
CA GLN A 112 -7.27 13.31 22.76
C GLN A 112 -8.10 13.54 21.49
N LYS A 113 -9.02 14.49 21.56
CA LYS A 113 -9.77 14.95 20.38
C LYS A 113 -8.85 15.70 19.41
N GLY A 114 -9.22 15.73 18.13
CA GLY A 114 -8.47 16.40 17.09
C GLY A 114 -7.79 15.44 16.12
N LYS A 115 -6.86 15.93 15.32
CA LYS A 115 -6.10 15.12 14.34
C LYS A 115 -5.25 14.08 15.07
N ARG A 116 -5.60 12.82 14.89
CA ARG A 116 -4.93 11.67 15.53
C ARG A 116 -4.78 10.45 14.62
N HIS A 117 -5.32 10.52 13.40
CA HIS A 117 -5.22 9.48 12.38
C HIS A 117 -4.40 9.96 11.19
N PRO A 118 -3.87 9.03 10.38
CA PRO A 118 -2.97 9.36 9.27
C PRO A 118 -3.60 10.23 8.19
N THR A 119 -2.70 10.91 7.46
CA THR A 119 -2.98 11.52 6.16
C THR A 119 -2.23 10.74 5.09
N LEU A 120 -2.93 10.23 4.09
CA LEU A 120 -2.36 9.66 2.87
C LEU A 120 -2.50 10.71 1.77
N GLU A 121 -1.38 11.15 1.18
CA GLU A 121 -1.42 11.99 -0.01
C GLU A 121 -1.84 11.19 -1.25
N ASN A 122 -1.82 11.82 -2.44
CA ASN A 122 -2.30 11.18 -3.66
C ASN A 122 -1.44 9.97 -4.08
N ASN A 123 -2.04 8.99 -4.75
CA ASN A 123 -1.37 7.83 -5.33
C ASN A 123 -0.63 6.93 -4.32
N VAL A 124 -1.00 6.96 -3.05
CA VAL A 124 -0.42 6.08 -2.01
C VAL A 124 -0.98 4.68 -2.13
N VAL A 125 -0.10 3.67 -2.02
CA VAL A 125 -0.49 2.26 -1.97
C VAL A 125 -0.13 1.68 -0.61
N VAL A 126 -1.11 1.07 0.07
CA VAL A 126 -0.93 0.46 1.40
C VAL A 126 -1.20 -1.03 1.33
N GLY A 127 -0.15 -1.82 1.45
CA GLY A 127 -0.19 -3.29 1.38
C GLY A 127 -1.01 -3.94 2.49
N ALA A 128 -1.40 -5.20 2.25
CA ALA A 128 -2.25 -5.98 3.14
C ALA A 128 -1.70 -6.04 4.57
N GLY A 129 -2.59 -5.87 5.55
CA GLY A 129 -2.24 -5.97 6.97
C GLY A 129 -1.44 -4.80 7.54
N ALA A 130 -1.00 -3.82 6.74
CA ALA A 130 -0.20 -2.69 7.23
C ALA A 130 -0.96 -1.85 8.27
N LYS A 131 -0.24 -1.30 9.24
CA LYS A 131 -0.76 -0.43 10.31
C LYS A 131 -0.08 0.91 10.23
N ILE A 132 -0.83 1.96 9.93
CA ILE A 132 -0.34 3.34 9.93
C ILE A 132 -0.98 4.03 11.12
N LEU A 133 -0.18 4.48 12.07
CA LEU A 133 -0.65 4.87 13.39
C LEU A 133 -0.19 6.28 13.77
N GLY A 134 -1.15 7.08 14.22
CA GLY A 134 -0.91 8.46 14.64
C GLY A 134 -1.17 9.48 13.52
N PRO A 135 -1.01 10.78 13.81
CA PRO A 135 -1.25 11.86 12.86
C PRO A 135 -0.07 12.04 11.89
N VAL A 136 0.40 10.91 11.33
CA VAL A 136 1.52 10.88 10.39
C VAL A 136 1.07 11.14 8.97
N THR A 137 1.95 11.69 8.16
CA THR A 137 1.72 11.95 6.73
C THR A 137 2.49 10.93 5.88
N ILE A 138 1.79 10.30 4.96
CA ILE A 138 2.36 9.41 3.94
C ILE A 138 2.37 10.18 2.63
N GLY A 139 3.57 10.54 2.17
CA GLY A 139 3.78 11.38 0.99
C GLY A 139 3.29 10.74 -0.30
N ALA A 140 2.97 11.60 -1.28
CA ALA A 140 2.38 11.19 -2.55
C ALA A 140 3.20 10.08 -3.26
N GLY A 141 2.51 9.09 -3.79
CA GLY A 141 3.15 7.96 -4.48
C GLY A 141 3.94 7.01 -3.59
N ALA A 142 3.93 7.19 -2.25
CA ALA A 142 4.59 6.27 -1.34
C ALA A 142 3.92 4.89 -1.33
N ARG A 143 4.72 3.86 -1.04
CA ARG A 143 4.28 2.46 -0.98
C ARG A 143 4.58 1.87 0.39
N ILE A 144 3.56 1.40 1.05
CA ILE A 144 3.67 0.74 2.36
C ILE A 144 3.54 -0.76 2.14
N GLY A 145 4.59 -1.50 2.46
CA GLY A 145 4.63 -2.95 2.31
C GLY A 145 3.65 -3.68 3.22
N CYS A 146 3.32 -4.92 2.87
CA CYS A 146 2.42 -5.76 3.65
C CYS A 146 2.91 -5.92 5.09
N ASN A 147 1.98 -5.85 6.05
CA ASN A 147 2.22 -5.96 7.49
C ASN A 147 3.24 -4.94 8.08
N ALA A 148 3.60 -3.90 7.34
CA ALA A 148 4.45 -2.84 7.89
C ALA A 148 3.71 -2.04 8.97
N VAL A 149 4.46 -1.58 10.00
CA VAL A 149 3.92 -0.72 11.06
C VAL A 149 4.59 0.65 10.97
N VAL A 150 3.84 1.64 10.52
CA VAL A 150 4.31 3.01 10.26
C VAL A 150 3.83 3.94 11.38
N VAL A 151 4.77 4.61 12.04
CA VAL A 151 4.53 5.53 13.15
C VAL A 151 5.28 6.87 12.98
N LYS A 152 5.76 7.14 11.78
CA LYS A 152 6.49 8.37 11.40
C LYS A 152 6.09 8.80 10.00
N ASP A 153 6.30 10.07 9.68
CA ASP A 153 6.08 10.59 8.34
C ASP A 153 6.94 9.89 7.30
N ILE A 154 6.35 9.65 6.13
CA ILE A 154 7.00 8.98 5.01
C ILE A 154 7.09 9.97 3.84
N PRO A 155 8.29 10.21 3.28
CA PRO A 155 8.46 11.10 2.16
C PRO A 155 7.81 10.57 0.88
N MET A 156 7.56 11.48 -0.06
CA MET A 156 6.99 11.19 -1.38
C MET A 156 7.80 10.10 -2.11
N GLY A 157 7.09 9.16 -2.74
CA GLY A 157 7.67 8.09 -3.55
C GLY A 157 8.47 7.04 -2.78
N ALA A 158 8.56 7.14 -1.45
CA ALA A 158 9.32 6.18 -0.65
C ALA A 158 8.58 4.85 -0.50
N THR A 159 9.33 3.76 -0.39
CA THR A 159 8.81 2.44 -0.03
C THR A 159 9.19 2.13 1.42
N VAL A 160 8.23 1.61 2.20
CA VAL A 160 8.41 1.27 3.62
C VAL A 160 8.05 -0.18 3.85
N VAL A 161 8.89 -0.90 4.60
CA VAL A 161 8.66 -2.30 4.97
C VAL A 161 9.03 -2.55 6.43
N GLY A 162 8.45 -3.59 7.01
CA GLY A 162 8.86 -4.14 8.31
C GLY A 162 8.15 -3.56 9.53
N VAL A 163 8.54 -4.07 10.73
CA VAL A 163 8.01 -3.70 12.05
C VAL A 163 9.18 -3.46 13.01
N PRO A 164 9.44 -2.19 13.41
CA PRO A 164 8.86 -0.95 12.90
C PRO A 164 9.19 -0.70 11.41
N GLY A 165 8.36 0.07 10.71
CA GLY A 165 8.55 0.37 9.29
C GLY A 165 9.82 1.20 9.03
N HIS A 166 10.63 0.76 8.08
CA HIS A 166 11.81 1.49 7.61
C HIS A 166 11.72 1.76 6.11
N ILE A 167 12.22 2.92 5.71
CA ILE A 167 12.27 3.31 4.32
C ILE A 167 13.35 2.46 3.64
N VAL A 168 12.93 1.76 2.57
CA VAL A 168 13.88 1.11 1.66
C VAL A 168 14.41 2.20 0.74
N VAL A 169 15.67 2.60 0.95
CA VAL A 169 16.34 3.55 0.07
C VAL A 169 16.57 2.85 -1.27
N LYS A 170 15.97 3.35 -2.36
CA LYS A 170 16.49 3.05 -3.69
C LYS A 170 17.91 3.60 -3.73
N LYS A 171 18.92 2.74 -3.61
CA LYS A 171 20.23 3.12 -4.13
C LYS A 171 20.05 3.29 -5.62
N ASP A 172 20.37 4.45 -6.14
CA ASP A 172 20.61 4.69 -7.56
C ASP A 172 21.79 3.79 -8.00
N ASP A 173 21.48 2.58 -8.39
CA ASP A 173 22.42 1.58 -8.84
C ASP A 173 21.88 0.90 -10.11
N MET A 174 21.68 1.69 -11.16
CA MET A 174 21.38 1.13 -12.49
C MET A 174 22.46 0.13 -12.93
N ASP A 175 23.73 0.37 -12.58
CA ASP A 175 24.85 -0.53 -12.91
C ASP A 175 24.78 -1.86 -12.13
N LYS A 176 24.37 -1.82 -10.83
CA LYS A 176 24.26 -3.05 -10.04
C LYS A 176 23.06 -3.90 -10.41
N THR A 177 21.96 -3.30 -10.86
CA THR A 177 20.79 -4.06 -11.32
C THR A 177 21.14 -4.89 -12.56
N ALA A 178 21.87 -4.32 -13.53
CA ALA A 178 22.33 -5.04 -14.70
C ALA A 178 23.30 -6.19 -14.35
N GLN A 179 24.18 -5.98 -13.37
CA GLN A 179 25.12 -7.01 -12.88
C GLN A 179 24.38 -8.15 -12.15
N ARG A 180 23.36 -7.82 -11.32
CA ARG A 180 22.52 -8.80 -10.63
C ARG A 180 21.70 -9.64 -11.59
N GLU A 181 21.10 -9.03 -12.62
CA GLU A 181 20.37 -9.75 -13.68
C GLU A 181 21.29 -10.70 -14.46
N ALA A 182 22.50 -10.25 -14.81
CA ALA A 182 23.48 -11.08 -15.49
C ALA A 182 23.91 -12.27 -14.61
N MET A 183 24.08 -12.04 -13.30
CA MET A 183 24.44 -13.09 -12.35
C MET A 183 23.30 -14.08 -12.14
N ALA A 184 22.06 -13.59 -11.95
CA ALA A 184 20.86 -14.42 -11.81
C ALA A 184 20.67 -15.34 -13.03
N LYS A 185 20.84 -14.82 -14.26
CA LYS A 185 20.80 -15.64 -15.48
C LYS A 185 21.92 -16.70 -15.51
N ARG A 186 23.12 -16.36 -15.03
CA ARG A 186 24.27 -17.29 -15.02
C ARG A 186 24.06 -18.49 -14.09
N ILE A 187 23.38 -18.28 -12.97
CA ILE A 187 23.07 -19.34 -11.99
C ILE A 187 21.71 -20.06 -12.25
N GLY A 188 21.02 -19.72 -13.36
CA GLY A 188 19.74 -20.33 -13.73
C GLY A 188 18.58 -19.92 -12.81
N PHE A 189 18.71 -18.80 -12.12
CA PHE A 189 17.67 -18.24 -11.26
C PHE A 189 16.74 -17.37 -12.09
N ASP A 190 15.61 -17.93 -12.54
CA ASP A 190 14.51 -17.14 -13.09
C ASP A 190 13.70 -16.57 -11.93
N ALA A 191 13.90 -15.28 -11.67
CA ALA A 191 13.13 -14.58 -10.64
C ALA A 191 11.65 -14.62 -11.01
N TYR A 192 10.88 -15.33 -10.24
CA TYR A 192 9.43 -15.37 -10.34
C TYR A 192 8.88 -13.94 -10.31
N ALA A 193 8.22 -13.57 -11.43
CA ALA A 193 7.47 -12.35 -11.65
C ALA A 193 8.26 -11.03 -11.58
N GLU A 194 8.59 -10.50 -12.74
CA GLU A 194 8.79 -9.08 -13.00
C GLU A 194 7.63 -8.25 -12.42
N ARG A 195 7.71 -7.91 -11.16
CA ARG A 195 6.99 -6.75 -10.63
C ARG A 195 8.02 -5.69 -10.35
N LYS A 196 8.24 -4.83 -11.32
CA LYS A 196 9.22 -3.72 -11.30
C LYS A 196 9.10 -2.76 -10.12
N ASP A 197 8.09 -2.91 -9.24
CA ASP A 197 7.74 -1.92 -8.24
C ASP A 197 7.50 -2.45 -6.81
N MET A 198 7.63 -3.73 -6.52
CA MET A 198 7.53 -4.24 -5.15
C MET A 198 8.87 -4.85 -4.72
N GLN A 199 9.63 -4.14 -3.89
CA GLN A 199 10.79 -4.71 -3.21
C GLN A 199 10.30 -5.62 -2.07
N ASP A 200 10.27 -6.93 -2.32
CA ASP A 200 10.06 -7.95 -1.31
C ASP A 200 11.30 -8.01 -0.39
N PRO A 201 11.15 -8.13 0.94
CA PRO A 201 12.27 -8.38 1.85
C PRO A 201 13.12 -9.59 1.47
N ILE A 202 12.51 -10.62 0.87
CA ILE A 202 13.21 -11.80 0.32
C ILE A 202 14.05 -11.39 -0.89
N GLN A 203 13.55 -10.52 -1.77
CA GLN A 203 14.29 -9.99 -2.90
C GLN A 203 15.53 -9.21 -2.46
N ASN A 204 15.41 -8.38 -1.42
CA ASN A 204 16.56 -7.66 -0.85
C ASN A 204 17.62 -8.60 -0.24
N ALA A 205 17.19 -9.69 0.40
CA ALA A 205 18.10 -10.71 0.92
C ALA A 205 18.81 -11.46 -0.21
N LEU A 206 18.08 -11.83 -1.27
CA LEU A 206 18.64 -12.45 -2.47
C LEU A 206 19.62 -11.52 -3.20
N ASP A 207 19.26 -10.24 -3.33
CA ASP A 207 20.13 -9.24 -3.93
C ASP A 207 21.44 -9.09 -3.13
N SER A 208 21.36 -9.08 -1.82
CA SER A 208 22.54 -9.03 -0.94
C SER A 208 23.44 -10.28 -1.10
N ILE A 209 22.85 -11.47 -1.25
CA ILE A 209 23.57 -12.72 -1.50
C ILE A 209 24.23 -12.67 -2.88
N LEU A 210 23.54 -12.21 -3.91
CA LEU A 210 24.08 -12.09 -5.26
C LEU A 210 25.25 -11.09 -5.33
N ASP A 211 25.15 -9.96 -4.62
CA ASP A 211 26.24 -8.99 -4.50
C ASP A 211 27.47 -9.59 -3.81
N HIS A 212 27.25 -10.38 -2.75
CA HIS A 212 28.32 -11.06 -2.04
C HIS A 212 29.00 -12.11 -2.92
N MET A 213 28.21 -12.93 -3.63
CA MET A 213 28.75 -13.92 -4.58
C MET A 213 29.57 -13.26 -5.69
N HIS A 214 29.11 -12.14 -6.24
CA HIS A 214 29.84 -11.41 -7.26
C HIS A 214 31.20 -10.94 -6.75
N LYS A 215 31.26 -10.37 -5.54
CA LYS A 215 32.49 -9.95 -4.90
C LYS A 215 33.47 -11.12 -4.66
N VAL A 216 32.96 -12.26 -4.23
CA VAL A 216 33.76 -13.49 -4.05
C VAL A 216 34.34 -13.98 -5.40
N ASP A 217 33.55 -13.95 -6.46
CA ASP A 217 34.01 -14.32 -7.80
C ASP A 217 35.11 -13.38 -8.33
N GLU A 218 35.01 -12.07 -8.09
CA GLU A 218 36.05 -11.09 -8.41
C GLU A 218 37.34 -11.38 -7.65
N GLU A 219 37.27 -11.58 -6.32
CA GLU A 219 38.41 -11.90 -5.47
C GLU A 219 39.08 -13.22 -5.89
N LEU A 220 38.30 -14.25 -6.26
CA LEU A 220 38.79 -15.52 -6.78
C LEU A 220 39.49 -15.35 -8.13
N SER A 221 38.96 -14.49 -8.99
CA SER A 221 39.58 -14.19 -10.30
C SER A 221 40.94 -13.50 -10.13
N GLU A 222 41.01 -12.50 -9.21
CA GLU A 222 42.28 -11.83 -8.90
C GLU A 222 43.33 -12.77 -8.32
N ILE A 223 42.93 -13.69 -7.41
CA ILE A 223 43.81 -14.68 -6.81
C ILE A 223 44.34 -15.65 -7.90
N LYS A 224 43.45 -16.12 -8.80
CA LYS A 224 43.85 -16.98 -9.94
C LYS A 224 44.83 -16.28 -10.87
N ASP A 225 44.66 -15.00 -11.13
CA ASP A 225 45.57 -14.23 -12.00
C ASP A 225 46.92 -13.95 -11.32
N ARG A 226 46.94 -13.76 -9.99
CA ARG A 226 48.19 -13.68 -9.22
C ARG A 226 48.95 -14.99 -9.17
N LEU A 227 48.28 -16.13 -9.10
CA LEU A 227 48.89 -17.45 -9.11
C LEU A 227 49.41 -17.90 -10.50
N LYS A 228 48.95 -17.26 -11.59
CA LYS A 228 49.41 -17.52 -12.97
C LYS A 228 50.61 -16.68 -13.37
N LYS A 229 51.02 -15.69 -12.58
CA LYS A 229 52.24 -14.93 -12.84
C LYS A 229 53.42 -15.66 -12.22
N PRO A 230 54.44 -16.07 -13.03
CA PRO A 230 55.62 -16.81 -12.59
C PRO A 230 56.52 -15.94 -11.71
#